data_de02d1d8210adecbafa0b02a1990ba1a
#
_entry.id   de02d1d8210adecbafa0b02a1990ba1a
#
_cell.length_a   1.000
_cell.length_b   1.000
_cell.length_c   1.000
_cell.angle_alpha   90.00
_cell.angle_beta   90.00
_cell.angle_gamma   90.00
#
_symmetry.space_group_name_H-M   'P 1'
#
loop_
_entity.id
_entity.type
_entity.pdbx_description
1 polymer ?
#
loop_
_entity_poly.entity_id
_entity_poly.type
_entity_poly.pdbx_seq_one_letter_code
_entity_poly.pdbx_strand_id
1 'polypeptide(L)'
;MIYVTVKQSPRYQQMTFDDLMNENFNETEYVNYMITNTRTYAVEHLNEKKLEKYDFDGMITMLRDFNKAHAPLFDMDRKSLYDSFKIPKQSGGLRPIDAPKPLLMEALRQLKFIMETRFMALYHTSAFAYIRGRCTIDALKKHQQRESRWFVKLDFSNFFGSTTLEFVMSQLSMIFPFSEVMKSEEGKEQLTRAMSLCFLNGGLPQGGLC
;
A
#
# COMPACT_ATOMS: atom_id res chain seq x y z
N MET A 1 15.35 -4.54 6.85
CA MET A 1 16.22 -3.62 7.66
C MET A 1 15.60 -2.23 7.56
N ILE A 2 15.30 -1.63 8.70
CA ILE A 2 14.74 -0.27 8.78
C ILE A 2 15.91 0.68 9.02
N TYR A 3 16.09 1.69 8.15
CA TYR A 3 17.07 2.75 8.36
C TYR A 3 16.37 3.95 8.97
N VAL A 4 16.79 4.32 10.16
CA VAL A 4 16.31 5.53 10.84
C VAL A 4 17.38 6.59 10.70
N THR A 5 17.08 7.71 10.05
CA THR A 5 17.94 8.89 10.03
C THR A 5 17.26 10.00 10.83
N VAL A 6 17.80 10.29 11.98
CA VAL A 6 17.37 11.44 12.79
C VAL A 6 18.26 12.61 12.42
N LYS A 7 17.69 13.65 11.83
CA LYS A 7 18.40 14.91 11.55
C LYS A 7 17.90 15.98 12.50
N GLN A 8 18.82 16.57 13.22
CA GLN A 8 18.56 17.68 14.12
C GLN A 8 18.66 19.01 13.37
N SER A 9 17.77 19.95 13.72
CA SER A 9 18.02 21.37 13.42
C SER A 9 19.31 21.82 14.12
N PRO A 10 20.11 22.76 13.55
CA PRO A 10 21.41 23.17 14.10
C PRO A 10 21.39 23.62 15.58
N ARG A 11 20.25 23.74 16.20
CA ARG A 11 20.04 24.18 17.59
C ARG A 11 19.87 23.07 18.62
N TYR A 12 19.85 21.78 18.23
CA TYR A 12 19.45 20.68 19.13
C TYR A 12 20.42 19.51 19.08
N GLN A 13 20.58 18.80 20.22
CA GLN A 13 21.43 17.61 20.33
C GLN A 13 20.85 16.43 19.55
N GLN A 14 21.72 15.63 18.98
CA GLN A 14 21.35 14.44 18.20
C GLN A 14 20.91 13.32 19.17
N MET A 15 19.65 12.90 19.08
CA MET A 15 19.19 11.65 19.71
C MET A 15 19.51 10.47 18.81
N THR A 16 19.94 9.38 19.42
CA THR A 16 20.14 8.11 18.73
C THR A 16 18.81 7.35 18.63
N PHE A 17 18.79 6.33 17.80
CA PHE A 17 17.63 5.44 17.73
C PHE A 17 17.37 4.71 19.07
N ASP A 18 18.44 4.37 19.78
CA ASP A 18 18.38 3.73 21.09
C ASP A 18 17.78 4.65 22.16
N ASP A 19 18.01 5.97 22.07
CA ASP A 19 17.37 6.96 22.95
C ASP A 19 15.85 7.04 22.72
N LEU A 20 15.41 6.93 21.47
CA LEU A 20 14.00 6.87 21.09
C LEU A 20 13.32 5.57 21.55
N MET A 21 14.04 4.45 21.50
CA MET A 21 13.52 3.14 21.91
C MET A 21 13.51 2.94 23.42
N ASN A 22 14.35 3.65 24.17
CA ASN A 22 14.42 3.58 25.64
C ASN A 22 13.28 4.34 26.34
N GLU A 23 12.55 5.20 25.66
CA GLU A 23 11.38 5.91 26.21
C GLU A 23 10.07 5.16 25.91
N ASN A 24 9.96 3.88 26.27
CA ASN A 24 8.71 3.09 26.23
C ASN A 24 7.97 3.07 24.88
N PHE A 25 8.71 3.07 23.76
CA PHE A 25 8.09 2.87 22.45
C PHE A 25 7.55 1.44 22.33
N ASN A 26 6.25 1.29 22.47
CA ASN A 26 5.57 0.03 22.24
C ASN A 26 5.12 -0.06 20.79
N GLU A 27 5.83 -0.84 19.98
CA GLU A 27 5.53 -1.04 18.56
C GLU A 27 4.08 -1.52 18.35
N THR A 28 3.59 -2.40 19.23
CA THR A 28 2.22 -2.91 19.18
C THR A 28 1.20 -1.80 19.48
N GLU A 29 1.46 -0.92 20.44
CA GLU A 29 0.62 0.24 20.73
C GLU A 29 0.60 1.24 19.57
N TYR A 30 1.76 1.51 18.96
CA TYR A 30 1.85 2.40 17.81
C TYR A 30 1.12 1.85 16.59
N VAL A 31 1.28 0.56 16.29
CA VAL A 31 0.55 -0.10 15.19
C VAL A 31 -0.95 -0.08 15.47
N ASN A 32 -1.38 -0.39 16.70
CA ASN A 32 -2.79 -0.33 17.11
C ASN A 32 -3.33 1.10 17.04
N TYR A 33 -2.55 2.10 17.46
CA TYR A 33 -2.90 3.51 17.33
C TYR A 33 -3.09 3.91 15.85
N MET A 34 -2.19 3.51 14.97
CA MET A 34 -2.30 3.77 13.52
C MET A 34 -3.52 3.08 12.92
N ILE A 35 -3.77 1.83 13.27
CA ILE A 35 -4.94 1.06 12.82
C ILE A 35 -6.23 1.70 13.34
N THR A 36 -6.30 2.02 14.64
CA THR A 36 -7.47 2.62 15.27
C THR A 36 -7.77 3.99 14.68
N ASN A 37 -6.77 4.84 14.50
CA ASN A 37 -6.97 6.18 13.90
C ASN A 37 -7.38 6.10 12.43
N THR A 38 -6.87 5.16 11.66
CA THR A 38 -7.30 4.95 10.28
C THR A 38 -8.76 4.48 10.23
N ARG A 39 -9.12 3.56 11.13
CA ARG A 39 -10.49 3.04 11.24
C ARG A 39 -11.47 4.10 11.76
N THR A 40 -11.09 4.84 12.79
CA THR A 40 -11.88 5.95 13.35
C THR A 40 -12.07 7.06 12.31
N TYR A 41 -11.01 7.43 11.59
CA TYR A 41 -11.11 8.39 10.50
C TYR A 41 -12.07 7.93 9.40
N ALA A 42 -12.01 6.65 9.01
CA ALA A 42 -12.93 6.08 8.03
C ALA A 42 -14.39 6.11 8.52
N VAL A 43 -14.62 5.74 9.78
CA VAL A 43 -15.96 5.74 10.41
C VAL A 43 -16.49 7.15 10.63
N GLU A 44 -15.68 8.09 11.10
CA GLU A 44 -16.08 9.49 11.37
C GLU A 44 -16.38 10.28 10.10
N HIS A 45 -15.70 9.95 8.97
CA HIS A 45 -15.88 10.63 7.69
C HIS A 45 -16.86 9.95 6.76
N LEU A 46 -17.24 8.71 7.04
CA LEU A 46 -18.31 7.99 6.36
C LEU A 46 -19.58 8.07 7.22
N ASN A 47 -20.38 9.09 6.96
CA ASN A 47 -21.73 9.16 7.47
C ASN A 47 -22.46 7.84 7.12
N GLU A 48 -23.24 7.26 8.05
CA GLU A 48 -24.00 6.00 7.84
C GLU A 48 -24.76 6.00 6.51
N LYS A 49 -25.35 7.14 6.11
CA LYS A 49 -25.99 7.35 4.80
C LYS A 49 -25.06 7.18 3.59
N LYS A 50 -23.74 7.26 3.76
CA LYS A 50 -22.78 6.98 2.69
C LYS A 50 -22.43 5.50 2.61
N LEU A 51 -22.47 4.78 3.73
CA LEU A 51 -22.30 3.33 3.77
C LEU A 51 -23.41 2.59 3.01
N GLU A 52 -24.65 3.06 3.11
CA GLU A 52 -25.80 2.53 2.36
C GLU A 52 -25.64 2.64 0.83
N LYS A 53 -24.74 3.50 0.35
CA LYS A 53 -24.45 3.66 -1.08
C LYS A 53 -23.39 2.69 -1.63
N TYR A 54 -22.73 1.94 -0.77
CA TYR A 54 -21.74 0.96 -1.22
C TYR A 54 -22.42 -0.35 -1.58
N ASP A 55 -22.31 -0.70 -2.84
CA ASP A 55 -22.77 -1.98 -3.37
C ASP A 55 -21.64 -3.03 -3.22
N PHE A 56 -21.55 -3.65 -2.04
CA PHE A 56 -20.51 -4.65 -1.77
C PHE A 56 -20.70 -5.91 -2.62
N ASP A 57 -21.94 -6.32 -2.90
CA ASP A 57 -22.23 -7.45 -3.77
C ASP A 57 -21.82 -7.17 -5.22
N GLY A 58 -22.05 -5.94 -5.68
CA GLY A 58 -21.56 -5.47 -6.97
C GLY A 58 -20.03 -5.44 -7.04
N MET A 59 -19.34 -5.07 -5.94
CA MET A 59 -17.87 -5.13 -5.87
C MET A 59 -17.35 -6.56 -5.98
N ILE A 60 -17.97 -7.51 -5.27
CA ILE A 60 -17.63 -8.94 -5.34
C ILE A 60 -17.87 -9.48 -6.76
N THR A 61 -19.01 -9.12 -7.35
CA THR A 61 -19.34 -9.49 -8.73
C THR A 61 -18.29 -8.97 -9.72
N MET A 62 -17.87 -7.72 -9.61
CA MET A 62 -16.81 -7.17 -10.45
C MET A 62 -15.48 -7.90 -10.31
N LEU A 63 -15.09 -8.26 -9.09
CA LEU A 63 -13.87 -9.05 -8.85
C LEU A 63 -14.00 -10.46 -9.46
N ARG A 64 -15.16 -11.07 -9.35
CA ARG A 64 -15.47 -12.37 -9.98
C ARG A 64 -15.37 -12.29 -11.50
N ASP A 65 -15.96 -11.27 -12.11
CA ASP A 65 -15.94 -11.06 -13.56
C ASP A 65 -14.52 -10.78 -14.05
N PHE A 66 -13.76 -9.96 -13.31
CA PHE A 66 -12.34 -9.72 -13.57
C PHE A 66 -11.53 -11.02 -13.52
N ASN A 67 -11.68 -11.82 -12.46
CA ASN A 67 -10.98 -13.08 -12.30
C ASN A 67 -11.34 -14.09 -13.40
N LYS A 68 -12.61 -14.12 -13.84
CA LYS A 68 -13.06 -14.95 -14.95
C LYS A 68 -12.46 -14.49 -16.28
N ALA A 69 -12.47 -13.20 -16.56
CA ALA A 69 -11.92 -12.64 -17.78
C ALA A 69 -10.40 -12.87 -17.93
N HIS A 70 -9.70 -12.90 -16.82
CA HIS A 70 -8.24 -13.10 -16.76
C HIS A 70 -7.82 -14.49 -16.26
N ALA A 71 -8.75 -15.47 -16.29
CA ALA A 71 -8.49 -16.84 -15.81
C ALA A 71 -7.17 -17.45 -16.34
N PRO A 72 -6.82 -17.32 -17.64
CA PRO A 72 -5.58 -17.90 -18.14
C PRO A 72 -4.30 -17.37 -17.49
N LEU A 73 -4.30 -16.11 -16.98
CA LEU A 73 -3.12 -15.54 -16.33
C LEU A 73 -2.77 -16.22 -15.00
N PHE A 74 -3.75 -16.80 -14.32
CA PHE A 74 -3.53 -17.49 -13.05
C PHE A 74 -2.85 -18.85 -13.23
N ASP A 75 -3.00 -19.45 -14.40
CA ASP A 75 -2.44 -20.78 -14.74
C ASP A 75 -1.07 -20.68 -15.42
N MET A 76 -0.66 -19.48 -15.88
CA MET A 76 0.63 -19.23 -16.50
C MET A 76 1.75 -19.14 -15.45
N ASP A 77 2.96 -19.56 -15.85
CA ASP A 77 4.15 -19.26 -15.05
C ASP A 77 4.30 -17.74 -14.89
N ARG A 78 4.26 -17.29 -13.64
CA ARG A 78 4.29 -15.86 -13.31
C ARG A 78 5.51 -15.15 -13.89
N LYS A 79 6.68 -15.79 -13.91
CA LYS A 79 7.91 -15.21 -14.45
C LYS A 79 7.82 -14.96 -15.95
N SER A 80 7.10 -15.81 -16.68
CA SER A 80 6.92 -15.66 -18.13
C SER A 80 6.13 -14.41 -18.51
N LEU A 81 5.39 -13.82 -17.57
CA LEU A 81 4.58 -12.61 -17.75
C LEU A 81 5.37 -11.30 -17.56
N TYR A 82 6.67 -11.37 -17.28
CA TYR A 82 7.52 -10.22 -17.05
C TYR A 82 8.74 -10.21 -17.96
N ASP A 83 9.21 -9.01 -18.30
CA ASP A 83 10.53 -8.76 -18.86
C ASP A 83 11.41 -8.21 -17.74
N SER A 84 12.42 -9.01 -17.34
CA SER A 84 13.31 -8.68 -16.23
C SER A 84 14.63 -8.10 -16.75
N PHE A 85 15.01 -6.92 -16.28
CA PHE A 85 16.27 -6.26 -16.61
C PHE A 85 16.80 -5.46 -15.41
N LYS A 86 18.00 -4.90 -15.54
CA LYS A 86 18.63 -4.12 -14.47
C LYS A 86 18.94 -2.71 -14.93
N ILE A 87 18.68 -1.73 -14.07
CA ILE A 87 19.03 -0.33 -14.29
C ILE A 87 20.03 0.18 -13.25
N PRO A 88 20.95 1.11 -13.61
CA PRO A 88 21.86 1.72 -12.65
C PRO A 88 21.11 2.52 -11.57
N LYS A 89 21.60 2.43 -10.32
CA LYS A 89 21.15 3.31 -9.23
C LYS A 89 22.04 4.54 -9.16
N GLN A 90 21.48 5.70 -8.78
CA GLN A 90 22.26 6.91 -8.53
C GLN A 90 23.29 6.73 -7.41
N SER A 91 22.99 5.89 -6.42
CA SER A 91 23.90 5.56 -5.29
C SER A 91 24.93 4.48 -5.62
N GLY A 92 25.06 4.06 -6.88
CA GLY A 92 25.88 2.92 -7.31
C GLY A 92 25.15 1.59 -7.22
N GLY A 93 25.61 0.61 -8.02
CA GLY A 93 25.00 -0.72 -8.15
C GLY A 93 23.83 -0.75 -9.13
N LEU A 94 23.15 -1.92 -9.19
CA LEU A 94 22.06 -2.18 -10.13
C LEU A 94 20.74 -2.40 -9.36
N ARG A 95 19.65 -1.92 -9.96
CA ARG A 95 18.28 -2.18 -9.49
C ARG A 95 17.62 -3.15 -10.46
N PRO A 96 17.12 -4.31 -9.98
CA PRO A 96 16.30 -5.18 -10.81
C PRO A 96 14.97 -4.52 -11.08
N ILE A 97 14.48 -4.66 -12.31
CA ILE A 97 13.16 -4.19 -12.75
C ILE A 97 12.47 -5.39 -13.40
N ASP A 98 11.23 -5.63 -13.00
CA ASP A 98 10.36 -6.64 -13.59
C ASP A 98 9.16 -5.91 -14.23
N ALA A 99 9.25 -5.67 -15.53
CA ALA A 99 8.23 -4.98 -16.28
C ALA A 99 7.14 -5.96 -16.76
N PRO A 100 5.86 -5.77 -16.40
CA PRO A 100 4.78 -6.65 -16.87
C PRO A 100 4.65 -6.58 -18.38
N LYS A 101 4.55 -7.73 -19.03
CA LYS A 101 4.24 -7.83 -20.47
C LYS A 101 2.83 -7.34 -20.77
N PRO A 102 2.51 -7.01 -22.03
CA PRO A 102 1.25 -6.38 -22.41
C PRO A 102 -0.01 -7.06 -21.85
N LEU A 103 -0.05 -8.39 -21.88
CA LEU A 103 -1.20 -9.16 -21.38
C LEU A 103 -1.44 -8.97 -19.88
N LEU A 104 -0.38 -9.07 -19.06
CA LEU A 104 -0.48 -8.83 -17.62
C LEU A 104 -0.70 -7.33 -17.34
N MET A 105 -0.04 -6.44 -18.09
CA MET A 105 -0.19 -5.01 -17.94
C MET A 105 -1.64 -4.57 -18.12
N GLU A 106 -2.36 -5.14 -19.09
CA GLU A 106 -3.77 -4.84 -19.31
C GLU A 106 -4.64 -5.28 -18.12
N ALA A 107 -4.44 -6.50 -17.62
CA ALA A 107 -5.13 -6.99 -16.43
C ALA A 107 -4.85 -6.09 -15.20
N LEU A 108 -3.60 -5.69 -14.97
CA LEU A 108 -3.23 -4.81 -13.87
C LEU A 108 -3.86 -3.40 -14.01
N ARG A 109 -3.98 -2.86 -15.23
CA ARG A 109 -4.69 -1.60 -15.48
C ARG A 109 -6.17 -1.70 -15.15
N GLN A 110 -6.82 -2.79 -15.54
CA GLN A 110 -8.22 -3.02 -15.23
C GLN A 110 -8.43 -3.20 -13.72
N LEU A 111 -7.57 -3.98 -13.05
CA LEU A 111 -7.62 -4.13 -11.61
C LEU A 111 -7.44 -2.78 -10.90
N LYS A 112 -6.43 -2.00 -11.29
CA LYS A 112 -6.22 -0.65 -10.77
C LYS A 112 -7.45 0.24 -10.95
N PHE A 113 -8.07 0.21 -12.12
CA PHE A 113 -9.31 0.97 -12.39
C PHE A 113 -10.45 0.55 -11.44
N ILE A 114 -10.64 -0.75 -11.23
CA ILE A 114 -11.64 -1.28 -10.28
C ILE A 114 -11.34 -0.76 -8.86
N MET A 115 -10.09 -0.87 -8.41
CA MET A 115 -9.69 -0.41 -7.08
C MET A 115 -9.89 1.11 -6.89
N GLU A 116 -9.50 1.92 -7.88
CA GLU A 116 -9.60 3.38 -7.79
C GLU A 116 -11.05 3.89 -7.90
N THR A 117 -11.91 3.24 -8.68
CA THR A 117 -13.24 3.75 -8.98
C THR A 117 -14.35 3.15 -8.12
N ARG A 118 -14.21 1.90 -7.70
CA ARG A 118 -15.25 1.16 -6.97
C ARG A 118 -14.92 1.03 -5.50
N PHE A 119 -13.69 0.70 -5.19
CA PHE A 119 -13.30 0.60 -3.78
C PHE A 119 -13.05 1.97 -3.14
N MET A 120 -12.73 3.01 -3.92
CA MET A 120 -12.57 4.40 -3.47
C MET A 120 -11.87 4.50 -2.10
N ALA A 121 -10.79 3.74 -1.95
CA ALA A 121 -10.10 3.58 -0.69
C ALA A 121 -9.78 4.93 -0.04
N LEU A 122 -10.09 5.06 1.25
CA LEU A 122 -9.76 6.24 2.02
C LEU A 122 -8.27 6.21 2.36
N TYR A 123 -7.55 7.19 1.86
CA TYR A 123 -6.13 7.31 2.11
C TYR A 123 -5.86 8.04 3.43
N HIS A 124 -4.92 7.53 4.19
CA HIS A 124 -4.46 8.20 5.40
C HIS A 124 -4.03 9.65 5.11
N THR A 125 -4.31 10.57 6.04
CA THR A 125 -4.02 12.00 5.85
C THR A 125 -2.53 12.31 5.70
N SER A 126 -1.65 11.41 6.16
CA SER A 126 -0.20 11.51 6.04
C SER A 126 0.37 10.78 4.82
N ALA A 127 -0.45 10.13 3.99
CA ALA A 127 -0.02 9.53 2.75
C ALA A 127 -0.05 10.55 1.62
N PHE A 128 1.08 10.78 0.95
CA PHE A 128 1.22 11.76 -0.12
C PHE A 128 1.72 11.16 -1.43
N ALA A 129 2.41 10.01 -1.37
CA ALA A 129 2.87 9.31 -2.55
C ALA A 129 1.75 8.49 -3.21
N TYR A 130 1.76 8.42 -4.54
CA TYR A 130 0.84 7.61 -5.36
C TYR A 130 -0.66 7.96 -5.22
N ILE A 131 -0.98 9.09 -4.62
CA ILE A 131 -2.36 9.56 -4.43
C ILE A 131 -2.62 10.72 -5.38
N ARG A 132 -3.68 10.60 -6.18
CA ARG A 132 -4.10 11.66 -7.10
C ARG A 132 -4.43 12.94 -6.32
N GLY A 133 -3.88 14.07 -6.77
CA GLY A 133 -4.11 15.38 -6.15
C GLY A 133 -3.24 15.65 -4.91
N ARG A 134 -2.26 14.78 -4.60
CA ARG A 134 -1.26 15.01 -3.54
C ARG A 134 0.15 14.95 -4.09
N CYS A 135 1.02 15.78 -3.55
CA CYS A 135 2.43 15.83 -3.96
C CYS A 135 3.38 16.09 -2.77
N THR A 136 4.67 16.05 -3.04
CA THR A 136 5.72 16.29 -2.02
C THR A 136 5.58 17.66 -1.36
N ILE A 137 5.12 18.69 -2.09
CA ILE A 137 4.90 20.03 -1.54
C ILE A 137 3.81 20.02 -0.47
N ASP A 138 2.75 19.23 -0.65
CA ASP A 138 1.67 19.10 0.33
C ASP A 138 2.18 18.43 1.61
N ALA A 139 3.06 17.44 1.47
CA ALA A 139 3.74 16.83 2.60
C ALA A 139 4.58 17.85 3.37
N LEU A 140 5.38 18.65 2.66
CA LEU A 140 6.17 19.72 3.28
C LEU A 140 5.31 20.75 4.00
N LYS A 141 4.22 21.23 3.38
CA LYS A 141 3.30 22.17 4.01
C LYS A 141 2.70 21.61 5.30
N LYS A 142 2.38 20.30 5.33
CA LYS A 142 1.87 19.67 6.55
C LYS A 142 2.90 19.65 7.68
N HIS A 143 4.18 19.46 7.36
CA HIS A 143 5.25 19.56 8.35
C HIS A 143 5.50 21.00 8.83
N GLN A 144 5.28 22.00 7.97
CA GLN A 144 5.43 23.42 8.31
C GLN A 144 4.33 23.96 9.23
N GLN A 145 3.18 23.31 9.32
CA GLN A 145 2.05 23.75 10.15
C GLN A 145 2.33 23.67 11.66
N ARG A 146 3.40 22.98 12.07
CA ARG A 146 3.83 22.86 13.46
C ARG A 146 5.33 23.13 13.54
N GLU A 147 5.74 23.86 14.56
CA GLU A 147 7.17 24.00 14.89
C GLU A 147 7.69 22.64 15.36
N SER A 148 8.26 21.89 14.43
CA SER A 148 8.87 20.60 14.73
C SER A 148 10.34 20.80 15.04
N ARG A 149 10.75 20.44 16.26
CA ARG A 149 12.15 20.51 16.71
C ARG A 149 12.96 19.31 16.22
N TRP A 150 12.28 18.23 15.85
CA TRP A 150 12.87 16.94 15.48
C TRP A 150 12.30 16.43 14.16
N PHE A 151 13.15 15.88 13.33
CA PHE A 151 12.77 15.20 12.08
C PHE A 151 13.34 13.79 12.10
N VAL A 152 12.45 12.79 12.01
CA VAL A 152 12.81 11.39 11.83
C VAL A 152 12.53 11.01 10.39
N LYS A 153 13.55 10.50 9.69
CA LYS A 153 13.40 9.89 8.38
C LYS A 153 13.57 8.38 8.50
N LEU A 154 12.50 7.66 8.22
CA LEU A 154 12.48 6.20 8.17
C LEU A 154 12.44 5.76 6.71
N ASP A 155 13.18 4.72 6.36
CA ASP A 155 13.13 4.10 5.04
C ASP A 155 13.19 2.58 5.18
N PHE A 156 12.35 1.89 4.41
CA PHE A 156 12.29 0.44 4.43
C PHE A 156 13.23 -0.14 3.37
N SER A 157 14.17 -0.95 3.82
CA SER A 157 15.02 -1.73 2.93
C SER A 157 14.21 -2.79 2.22
N ASN A 158 14.36 -2.87 0.88
CA ASN A 158 13.68 -3.85 0.04
C ASN A 158 12.14 -3.87 0.22
N PHE A 159 11.52 -2.70 0.38
CA PHE A 159 10.08 -2.56 0.63
C PHE A 159 9.23 -3.44 -0.31
N PHE A 160 9.43 -3.32 -1.63
CA PHE A 160 8.63 -4.06 -2.60
C PHE A 160 8.82 -5.58 -2.48
N GLY A 161 10.07 -6.05 -2.44
CA GLY A 161 10.36 -7.49 -2.37
C GLY A 161 9.92 -8.14 -1.05
N SER A 162 9.80 -7.37 0.03
CA SER A 162 9.35 -7.86 1.35
C SER A 162 7.84 -7.69 1.59
N THR A 163 7.14 -7.00 0.69
CA THR A 163 5.68 -6.83 0.79
C THR A 163 5.00 -8.06 0.19
N THR A 164 4.52 -8.97 1.03
CA THR A 164 3.86 -10.21 0.60
C THR A 164 2.36 -10.03 0.37
N LEU A 165 1.75 -10.95 -0.38
CA LEU A 165 0.29 -10.96 -0.58
C LEU A 165 -0.45 -11.09 0.75
N GLU A 166 0.01 -11.98 1.63
CA GLU A 166 -0.62 -12.20 2.94
C GLU A 166 -0.58 -10.92 3.78
N PHE A 167 0.56 -10.21 3.79
CA PHE A 167 0.66 -8.93 4.48
C PHE A 167 -0.34 -7.92 3.90
N VAL A 168 -0.41 -7.76 2.58
CA VAL A 168 -1.35 -6.83 1.95
C VAL A 168 -2.79 -7.21 2.27
N MET A 169 -3.15 -8.48 2.16
CA MET A 169 -4.51 -8.95 2.48
C MET A 169 -4.86 -8.73 3.95
N SER A 170 -3.91 -8.95 4.86
CA SER A 170 -4.12 -8.65 6.29
C SER A 170 -4.38 -7.17 6.55
N GLN A 171 -3.69 -6.27 5.85
CA GLN A 171 -3.94 -4.83 5.96
C GLN A 171 -5.29 -4.43 5.34
N LEU A 172 -5.62 -4.96 4.15
CA LEU A 172 -6.90 -4.69 3.49
C LEU A 172 -8.10 -5.15 4.33
N SER A 173 -7.98 -6.24 5.08
CA SER A 173 -9.05 -6.71 5.97
C SER A 173 -9.41 -5.73 7.09
N MET A 174 -8.54 -4.75 7.36
CA MET A 174 -8.74 -3.71 8.38
C MET A 174 -9.17 -2.36 7.78
N ILE A 175 -9.11 -2.22 6.45
CA ILE A 175 -9.34 -0.94 5.77
C ILE A 175 -10.67 -0.98 5.02
N PHE A 176 -11.57 -0.03 5.33
CA PHE A 176 -12.79 0.17 4.55
C PHE A 176 -12.44 0.64 3.13
N PRO A 177 -13.12 0.19 2.07
CA PRO A 177 -14.28 -0.75 2.03
C PRO A 177 -13.87 -2.23 1.90
N PHE A 178 -12.58 -2.54 1.81
CA PHE A 178 -12.08 -3.91 1.66
C PHE A 178 -12.49 -4.80 2.83
N SER A 179 -12.48 -4.25 4.05
CA SER A 179 -12.91 -4.96 5.25
C SER A 179 -14.34 -5.49 5.15
N GLU A 180 -15.23 -4.76 4.50
CA GLU A 180 -16.62 -5.17 4.31
C GLU A 180 -16.74 -6.29 3.26
N VAL A 181 -16.06 -6.14 2.12
CA VAL A 181 -15.99 -7.17 1.07
C VAL A 181 -15.41 -8.48 1.62
N MET A 182 -14.41 -8.40 2.48
CA MET A 182 -13.71 -9.56 3.05
C MET A 182 -14.45 -10.24 4.20
N LYS A 183 -15.62 -9.73 4.63
CA LYS A 183 -16.49 -10.44 5.59
C LYS A 183 -17.10 -11.71 5.01
N SER A 184 -17.33 -11.74 3.71
CA SER A 184 -17.78 -12.96 3.01
C SER A 184 -16.57 -13.77 2.54
N GLU A 185 -16.68 -15.10 2.63
CA GLU A 185 -15.63 -15.99 2.10
C GLU A 185 -15.42 -15.78 0.60
N GLU A 186 -16.51 -15.59 -0.16
CA GLU A 186 -16.44 -15.32 -1.59
C GLU A 186 -15.68 -14.00 -1.86
N GLY A 187 -16.03 -12.91 -1.17
CA GLY A 187 -15.37 -11.62 -1.36
C GLY A 187 -13.89 -11.69 -1.03
N LYS A 188 -13.53 -12.40 0.04
CA LYS A 188 -12.14 -12.65 0.42
C LYS A 188 -11.40 -13.45 -0.65
N GLU A 189 -11.99 -14.52 -1.15
CA GLU A 189 -11.40 -15.35 -2.21
C GLU A 189 -11.20 -14.55 -3.50
N GLN A 190 -12.25 -13.86 -3.99
CA GLN A 190 -12.17 -13.11 -5.24
C GLN A 190 -11.17 -11.97 -5.15
N LEU A 191 -11.13 -11.25 -4.05
CA LEU A 191 -10.14 -10.17 -3.83
C LEU A 191 -8.71 -10.73 -3.76
N THR A 192 -8.49 -11.81 -3.00
CA THR A 192 -7.17 -12.44 -2.88
C THR A 192 -6.67 -12.93 -4.23
N ARG A 193 -7.55 -13.57 -5.02
CA ARG A 193 -7.21 -14.05 -6.36
C ARG A 193 -6.83 -12.90 -7.28
N ALA A 194 -7.64 -11.84 -7.35
CA ALA A 194 -7.34 -10.68 -8.18
C ALA A 194 -6.00 -10.02 -7.76
N MET A 195 -5.81 -9.78 -6.46
CA MET A 195 -4.59 -9.18 -5.93
C MET A 195 -3.34 -10.02 -6.17
N SER A 196 -3.45 -11.35 -6.26
CA SER A 196 -2.32 -12.23 -6.54
C SER A 196 -1.60 -11.92 -7.86
N LEU A 197 -2.29 -11.31 -8.84
CA LEU A 197 -1.68 -10.87 -10.11
C LEU A 197 -0.62 -9.77 -9.92
N CYS A 198 -0.69 -9.02 -8.83
CA CYS A 198 0.25 -7.94 -8.52
C CYS A 198 1.61 -8.45 -7.99
N PHE A 199 1.73 -9.75 -7.69
CA PHE A 199 2.90 -10.31 -6.98
C PHE A 199 3.75 -11.20 -7.89
N LEU A 200 5.08 -11.10 -7.68
CA LEU A 200 6.09 -11.91 -8.33
C LEU A 200 7.11 -12.39 -7.28
N ASN A 201 7.47 -13.67 -7.27
CA ASN A 201 8.46 -14.25 -6.35
C ASN A 201 8.17 -13.96 -4.85
N GLY A 202 6.90 -13.89 -4.45
CA GLY A 202 6.47 -13.66 -3.07
C GLY A 202 6.44 -12.20 -2.63
N GLY A 203 6.79 -11.23 -3.49
CA GLY A 203 6.75 -9.80 -3.22
C GLY A 203 6.16 -8.99 -4.36
N LEU A 204 6.09 -7.67 -4.18
CA LEU A 204 5.71 -6.75 -5.25
C LEU A 204 6.90 -6.53 -6.21
N PRO A 205 6.71 -6.64 -7.54
CA PRO A 205 7.77 -6.39 -8.51
C PRO A 205 8.08 -4.89 -8.60
N GLN A 206 9.36 -4.55 -8.75
CA GLN A 206 9.75 -3.18 -9.09
C GLN A 206 9.56 -2.96 -10.60
N GLY A 207 8.68 -2.04 -10.96
CA GLY A 207 8.32 -1.73 -12.34
C GLY A 207 6.88 -2.08 -12.71
N GLY A 208 6.11 -2.61 -11.76
CA GLY A 208 4.68 -2.83 -11.90
C GLY A 208 3.86 -1.52 -11.85
N LEU A 209 2.56 -1.64 -12.12
CA LEU A 209 1.56 -0.56 -12.00
C LEU A 209 1.04 -0.38 -10.56
N CYS A 210 1.41 -1.27 -9.67
CA CYS A 210 0.95 -1.31 -8.27
C CYS A 210 1.86 -0.51 -7.38
#